data_2734acbe6cf97599997aa857ce0d4df9
#
_entry.id   2734acbe6cf97599997aa857ce0d4df9
#
_cell.length_a   1.000
_cell.length_b   1.000
_cell.length_c   1.000
_cell.angle_alpha   90.00
_cell.angle_beta   90.00
_cell.angle_gamma   90.00
#
_symmetry.space_group_name_H-M   'P 1'
#
loop_
_entity.id
_entity.type
_entity.pdbx_description
1 polymer ?
#
loop_
_entity_poly.entity_id
_entity_poly.type
_entity_poly.pdbx_seq_one_letter_code
_entity_poly.pdbx_strand_id
1 'polypeptide(L)'
;SGTDSACQVELPTGKRIKVKRSHIFVTYNSPSPAEFLARAQQESEEIDLEILWEFAPDDEFDFKTIAAEYFGDSVTPIQQAATILRLHSNPVYFYRKGRGKYRKAPAETLKLALAAIERKKKLEEQKDSYVQMLIEEHKAPAEIANKAIELLVRPDKNSIEWKALNEASDKLSCMPLRLLLDVGAIPNAWRWHV
;
A
#
# COMPACT_ATOMS: atom_id res chain seq x y z
N SER A 1 -40.40 -17.83 3.51
CA SER A 1 -40.34 -16.41 3.15
C SER A 1 -39.83 -15.61 4.35
N GLY A 2 -38.52 -15.56 4.54
CA GLY A 2 -37.87 -14.76 5.56
C GLY A 2 -37.73 -13.34 5.04
N THR A 3 -38.46 -12.42 5.62
CA THR A 3 -38.25 -10.99 5.48
C THR A 3 -36.79 -10.70 5.87
N ASP A 4 -36.03 -10.16 4.94
CA ASP A 4 -34.66 -9.69 5.09
C ASP A 4 -34.68 -8.54 6.12
N SER A 5 -34.63 -8.87 7.41
CA SER A 5 -34.80 -7.92 8.50
C SER A 5 -33.57 -7.05 8.57
N ALA A 6 -33.74 -5.76 8.25
CA ALA A 6 -32.69 -4.76 8.40
C ALA A 6 -32.46 -4.47 9.89
N CYS A 7 -31.20 -4.41 10.30
CA CYS A 7 -30.80 -3.93 11.62
C CYS A 7 -30.50 -2.44 11.59
N GLN A 8 -30.86 -1.74 12.64
CA GLN A 8 -30.46 -0.36 12.84
C GLN A 8 -29.10 -0.33 13.57
N VAL A 9 -28.13 0.32 12.97
CA VAL A 9 -26.77 0.45 13.49
C VAL A 9 -26.48 1.92 13.77
N GLU A 10 -25.93 2.21 14.93
CA GLU A 10 -25.45 3.53 15.30
C GLU A 10 -23.95 3.64 14.99
N LEU A 11 -23.59 4.64 14.21
CA LEU A 11 -22.18 4.92 13.87
C LEU A 11 -21.50 5.65 15.04
N PRO A 12 -20.14 5.67 15.10
CA PRO A 12 -19.41 6.45 16.10
C PRO A 12 -19.74 7.93 16.12
N THR A 13 -20.30 8.46 15.02
CA THR A 13 -20.78 9.84 14.90
C THR A 13 -22.18 10.07 15.48
N GLY A 14 -22.82 9.04 16.09
CA GLY A 14 -24.20 9.07 16.57
C GLY A 14 -25.28 8.95 15.47
N LYS A 15 -24.89 8.88 14.21
CA LYS A 15 -25.83 8.70 13.10
C LYS A 15 -26.34 7.26 13.05
N ARG A 16 -27.65 7.09 12.95
CA ARG A 16 -28.28 5.78 12.81
C ARG A 16 -28.55 5.45 11.34
N ILE A 17 -28.13 4.28 10.91
CA ILE A 17 -28.34 3.75 9.56
C ILE A 17 -29.01 2.37 9.61
N LYS A 18 -29.81 2.06 8.60
CA LYS A 18 -30.36 0.71 8.41
C LYS A 18 -29.40 -0.11 7.55
N VAL A 19 -29.00 -1.29 8.05
CA VAL A 19 -28.11 -2.22 7.39
C VAL A 19 -28.81 -3.56 7.26
N LYS A 20 -28.71 -4.19 6.09
CA LYS A 20 -29.23 -5.55 5.90
C LYS A 20 -28.40 -6.54 6.75
N ARG A 21 -29.06 -7.54 7.35
CA ARG A 21 -28.36 -8.58 8.12
C ARG A 21 -27.26 -9.29 7.34
N SER A 22 -27.45 -9.48 6.05
CA SER A 22 -26.45 -10.07 5.16
C SER A 22 -25.17 -9.25 5.02
N HIS A 23 -25.16 -8.01 5.49
CA HIS A 23 -23.98 -7.14 5.50
C HIS A 23 -23.31 -7.06 6.88
N ILE A 24 -23.82 -7.80 7.88
CA ILE A 24 -23.19 -7.93 9.18
C ILE A 24 -22.33 -9.20 9.15
N PHE A 25 -21.04 -9.04 9.19
CA PHE A 25 -20.09 -10.14 9.07
C PHE A 25 -19.75 -10.75 10.43
N VAL A 26 -19.59 -9.93 11.46
CA VAL A 26 -19.21 -10.34 12.81
C VAL A 26 -20.11 -9.65 13.82
N THR A 27 -20.53 -10.39 14.85
CA THR A 27 -21.24 -9.87 16.02
C THR A 27 -20.46 -10.19 17.30
N TYR A 28 -20.44 -9.25 18.23
CA TYR A 28 -19.74 -9.41 19.52
C TYR A 28 -20.46 -8.62 20.61
N ASN A 29 -20.19 -8.94 21.86
CA ASN A 29 -20.80 -8.29 23.02
C ASN A 29 -19.82 -7.36 23.76
N SER A 30 -18.54 -7.70 23.73
CA SER A 30 -17.45 -6.94 24.35
C SER A 30 -16.15 -7.17 23.57
N PRO A 31 -15.17 -6.26 23.57
CA PRO A 31 -15.10 -4.96 24.25
C PRO A 31 -15.89 -3.84 23.55
N SER A 32 -15.60 -2.55 23.83
CA SER A 32 -16.21 -1.43 23.12
C SER A 32 -15.92 -1.48 21.62
N PRO A 33 -16.74 -0.88 20.74
CA PRO A 33 -16.51 -0.92 19.28
C PRO A 33 -15.14 -0.40 18.84
N ALA A 34 -14.64 0.67 19.48
CA ALA A 34 -13.33 1.24 19.20
C ALA A 34 -12.20 0.29 19.57
N GLU A 35 -12.29 -0.32 20.77
CA GLU A 35 -11.30 -1.28 21.24
C GLU A 35 -11.34 -2.59 20.44
N PHE A 36 -12.54 -3.06 20.07
CA PHE A 36 -12.70 -4.24 19.21
C PHE A 36 -12.00 -4.02 17.86
N LEU A 37 -12.25 -2.87 17.24
CA LEU A 37 -11.64 -2.56 15.93
C LEU A 37 -10.13 -2.42 16.03
N ALA A 38 -9.62 -1.75 17.08
CA ALA A 38 -8.18 -1.60 17.30
C ALA A 38 -7.48 -2.96 17.51
N ARG A 39 -8.06 -3.85 18.30
CA ARG A 39 -7.54 -5.21 18.50
C ARG A 39 -7.60 -6.05 17.21
N ALA A 40 -8.72 -5.98 16.49
CA ALA A 40 -8.86 -6.69 15.22
C ALA A 40 -7.85 -6.18 14.17
N GLN A 41 -7.55 -4.89 14.19
CA GLN A 41 -6.56 -4.29 13.29
C GLN A 41 -5.14 -4.74 13.65
N GLN A 42 -4.79 -4.74 14.93
CA GLN A 42 -3.52 -5.26 15.42
C GLN A 42 -3.34 -6.73 15.07
N GLU A 43 -4.32 -7.59 15.40
CA GLU A 43 -4.25 -9.02 15.04
C GLU A 43 -4.21 -9.25 13.52
N SER A 44 -4.83 -8.36 12.73
CA SER A 44 -4.78 -8.49 11.27
C SER A 44 -3.37 -8.33 10.69
N GLU A 45 -2.53 -7.51 11.34
CA GLU A 45 -1.13 -7.31 10.91
C GLU A 45 -0.25 -8.53 11.21
N GLU A 46 -0.62 -9.31 12.24
CA GLU A 46 0.09 -10.54 12.63
C GLU A 46 -0.25 -11.74 11.72
N ILE A 47 -1.35 -11.66 10.96
CA ILE A 47 -1.74 -12.74 10.04
C ILE A 47 -0.77 -12.78 8.85
N ASP A 48 -0.11 -13.92 8.68
CA ASP A 48 0.76 -14.17 7.51
C ASP A 48 -0.09 -14.42 6.26
N LEU A 49 0.11 -13.56 5.25
CA LEU A 49 -0.66 -13.63 4.00
C LEU A 49 -0.29 -14.80 3.11
N GLU A 50 0.96 -15.24 3.14
CA GLU A 50 1.44 -16.36 2.33
C GLU A 50 0.84 -17.65 2.87
N ILE A 51 0.91 -17.85 4.19
CA ILE A 51 0.29 -18.98 4.87
C ILE A 51 -1.23 -18.97 4.64
N LEU A 52 -1.89 -17.82 4.80
CA LEU A 52 -3.32 -17.70 4.58
C LEU A 52 -3.72 -18.02 3.13
N TRP A 53 -2.88 -17.62 2.17
CA TRP A 53 -3.09 -17.91 0.75
C TRP A 53 -2.88 -19.41 0.44
N GLU A 54 -1.91 -20.07 1.06
CA GLU A 54 -1.66 -21.50 0.89
C GLU A 54 -2.84 -22.34 1.38
N PHE A 55 -3.41 -22.01 2.55
CA PHE A 55 -4.58 -22.72 3.11
C PHE A 55 -5.87 -22.41 2.34
N ALA A 56 -5.97 -21.26 1.68
CA ALA A 56 -7.19 -20.88 1.01
C ALA A 56 -7.53 -21.82 -0.15
N PRO A 57 -8.79 -22.23 -0.31
CA PRO A 57 -9.21 -23.04 -1.44
C PRO A 57 -9.13 -22.25 -2.76
N ASP A 58 -9.02 -22.96 -3.87
CA ASP A 58 -8.97 -22.33 -5.20
C ASP A 58 -10.32 -21.72 -5.63
N ASP A 59 -11.40 -22.25 -5.08
CA ASP A 59 -12.75 -21.77 -5.28
C ASP A 59 -13.08 -20.57 -4.38
N GLU A 60 -14.32 -20.06 -4.54
CA GLU A 60 -14.84 -19.00 -3.69
C GLU A 60 -15.08 -19.53 -2.26
N PHE A 61 -14.58 -18.82 -1.27
CA PHE A 61 -14.68 -19.17 0.14
C PHE A 61 -15.20 -18.00 1.01
N ASP A 62 -15.79 -18.36 2.15
CA ASP A 62 -16.18 -17.39 3.18
C ASP A 62 -14.99 -17.09 4.10
N PHE A 63 -14.84 -15.84 4.55
CA PHE A 63 -13.75 -15.45 5.46
C PHE A 63 -13.77 -16.24 6.78
N LYS A 64 -14.95 -16.72 7.23
CA LYS A 64 -15.07 -17.53 8.45
C LYS A 64 -14.44 -18.90 8.30
N THR A 65 -14.56 -19.49 7.11
CA THR A 65 -13.94 -20.78 6.82
C THR A 65 -12.42 -20.67 6.92
N ILE A 66 -11.84 -19.68 6.24
CA ILE A 66 -10.38 -19.51 6.29
C ILE A 66 -9.88 -19.06 7.66
N ALA A 67 -10.69 -18.30 8.42
CA ALA A 67 -10.36 -17.96 9.79
C ALA A 67 -10.29 -19.21 10.69
N ALA A 68 -11.23 -20.16 10.53
CA ALA A 68 -11.23 -21.41 11.26
C ALA A 68 -10.04 -22.30 10.89
N GLU A 69 -9.66 -22.34 9.62
CA GLU A 69 -8.47 -23.08 9.17
C GLU A 69 -7.17 -22.49 9.71
N TYR A 70 -7.10 -21.16 9.80
CA TYR A 70 -5.89 -20.47 10.28
C TYR A 70 -5.74 -20.49 11.80
N PHE A 71 -6.82 -20.20 12.54
CA PHE A 71 -6.80 -20.07 14.01
C PHE A 71 -7.28 -21.32 14.76
N GLY A 72 -7.88 -22.31 14.04
CA GLY A 72 -8.50 -23.50 14.62
C GLY A 72 -9.98 -23.33 14.94
N ASP A 73 -10.58 -24.34 15.58
CA ASP A 73 -12.04 -24.43 15.76
C ASP A 73 -12.65 -23.38 16.71
N SER A 74 -11.84 -22.73 17.55
CA SER A 74 -12.31 -21.78 18.57
C SER A 74 -12.02 -20.32 18.17
N VAL A 75 -12.40 -19.94 16.95
CA VAL A 75 -12.13 -18.58 16.44
C VAL A 75 -12.95 -17.52 17.18
N THR A 76 -12.28 -16.54 17.73
CA THR A 76 -12.92 -15.40 18.40
C THR A 76 -13.50 -14.40 17.38
N PRO A 77 -14.51 -13.58 17.79
CA PRO A 77 -15.02 -12.51 16.94
C PRO A 77 -13.93 -11.51 16.48
N ILE A 78 -12.91 -11.26 17.31
CA ILE A 78 -11.78 -10.40 16.98
C ILE A 78 -10.95 -11.02 15.86
N GLN A 79 -10.64 -12.32 15.95
CA GLN A 79 -9.90 -13.05 14.90
C GLN A 79 -10.68 -13.14 13.59
N GLN A 80 -12.00 -13.31 13.63
CA GLN A 80 -12.84 -13.23 12.44
C GLN A 80 -12.77 -11.84 11.79
N ALA A 81 -12.84 -10.79 12.61
CA ALA A 81 -12.70 -9.42 12.11
C ALA A 81 -11.29 -9.14 11.59
N ALA A 82 -10.24 -9.63 12.26
CA ALA A 82 -8.87 -9.54 11.80
C ALA A 82 -8.66 -10.22 10.43
N THR A 83 -9.21 -11.41 10.26
CA THR A 83 -9.14 -12.15 8.99
C THR A 83 -9.81 -11.38 7.86
N ILE A 84 -11.03 -10.87 8.05
CA ILE A 84 -11.72 -10.11 6.99
C ILE A 84 -11.00 -8.81 6.66
N LEU A 85 -10.43 -8.12 7.66
CA LEU A 85 -9.60 -6.92 7.44
C LEU A 85 -8.34 -7.26 6.62
N ARG A 86 -7.67 -8.36 6.97
CA ARG A 86 -6.46 -8.82 6.26
C ARG A 86 -6.73 -9.18 4.81
N LEU A 87 -7.78 -9.96 4.55
CA LEU A 87 -8.22 -10.32 3.20
C LEU A 87 -8.60 -9.08 2.37
N HIS A 88 -9.28 -8.12 3.00
CA HIS A 88 -9.77 -6.91 2.34
C HIS A 88 -8.65 -5.94 1.96
N SER A 89 -7.65 -5.78 2.81
CA SER A 89 -6.53 -4.85 2.60
C SER A 89 -5.48 -5.37 1.60
N ASN A 90 -5.56 -6.65 1.19
CA ASN A 90 -4.57 -7.29 0.33
C ASN A 90 -5.16 -7.86 -0.96
N PRO A 91 -5.64 -7.01 -1.89
CA PRO A 91 -6.28 -7.43 -3.13
C PRO A 91 -5.35 -8.17 -4.10
N VAL A 92 -4.05 -8.15 -3.85
CA VAL A 92 -3.04 -8.89 -4.62
C VAL A 92 -3.13 -10.39 -4.33
N TYR A 93 -3.42 -10.75 -3.09
CA TYR A 93 -3.55 -12.15 -2.65
C TYR A 93 -4.97 -12.68 -2.82
N PHE A 94 -6.00 -11.84 -2.57
CA PHE A 94 -7.40 -12.27 -2.48
C PHE A 94 -8.33 -11.33 -3.23
N TYR A 95 -9.10 -11.89 -4.15
CA TYR A 95 -10.12 -11.17 -4.89
C TYR A 95 -11.44 -11.16 -4.13
N ARG A 96 -11.99 -9.99 -3.90
CA ARG A 96 -13.25 -9.80 -3.21
C ARG A 96 -14.42 -10.19 -4.12
N LYS A 97 -15.31 -11.08 -3.63
CA LYS A 97 -16.53 -11.53 -4.30
C LYS A 97 -17.80 -10.91 -3.71
N GLY A 98 -17.69 -10.17 -2.63
CA GLY A 98 -18.81 -9.57 -1.91
C GLY A 98 -19.33 -10.44 -0.77
N ARG A 99 -20.08 -9.82 0.13
CA ARG A 99 -20.73 -10.48 1.28
C ARG A 99 -19.80 -11.36 2.15
N GLY A 100 -18.56 -10.93 2.34
CA GLY A 100 -17.57 -11.70 3.11
C GLY A 100 -16.94 -12.86 2.38
N LYS A 101 -17.19 -13.00 1.07
CA LYS A 101 -16.61 -14.03 0.23
C LYS A 101 -15.42 -13.52 -0.55
N TYR A 102 -14.44 -14.39 -0.70
CA TYR A 102 -13.17 -14.14 -1.37
C TYR A 102 -12.77 -15.30 -2.26
N ARG A 103 -11.83 -15.06 -3.15
CA ARG A 103 -11.16 -16.08 -3.94
C ARG A 103 -9.67 -15.76 -3.96
N LYS A 104 -8.81 -16.76 -3.78
CA LYS A 104 -7.37 -16.52 -3.86
C LYS A 104 -6.92 -16.18 -5.27
N ALA A 105 -5.90 -15.35 -5.39
CA ALA A 105 -5.27 -15.06 -6.66
C ALA A 105 -4.53 -16.31 -7.18
N PRO A 106 -4.58 -16.60 -8.50
CA PRO A 106 -3.79 -17.68 -9.08
C PRO A 106 -2.29 -17.47 -8.81
N ALA A 107 -1.54 -18.55 -8.56
CA ALA A 107 -0.13 -18.51 -8.18
C ALA A 107 0.73 -17.68 -9.16
N GLU A 108 0.54 -17.86 -10.46
CA GLU A 108 1.27 -17.11 -11.49
C GLU A 108 0.96 -15.61 -11.43
N THR A 109 -0.31 -15.25 -11.24
CA THR A 109 -0.73 -13.84 -11.13
C THR A 109 -0.16 -13.22 -9.86
N LEU A 110 -0.21 -13.93 -8.74
CA LEU A 110 0.36 -13.49 -7.46
C LEU A 110 1.86 -13.24 -7.59
N LYS A 111 2.61 -14.18 -8.16
CA LYS A 111 4.05 -14.07 -8.39
C LYS A 111 4.41 -12.83 -9.23
N LEU A 112 3.69 -12.61 -10.32
CA LEU A 112 3.91 -11.44 -11.18
C LEU A 112 3.59 -10.12 -10.45
N ALA A 113 2.49 -10.11 -9.68
CA ALA A 113 2.10 -8.92 -8.92
C ALA A 113 3.11 -8.59 -7.81
N LEU A 114 3.58 -9.59 -7.05
CA LEU A 114 4.61 -9.42 -6.03
C LEU A 114 5.93 -8.93 -6.63
N ALA A 115 6.35 -9.48 -7.76
CA ALA A 115 7.55 -9.02 -8.47
C ALA A 115 7.40 -7.56 -8.95
N ALA A 116 6.20 -7.15 -9.38
CA ALA A 116 5.94 -5.76 -9.78
C ALA A 116 5.98 -4.80 -8.58
N ILE A 117 5.42 -5.20 -7.44
CA ILE A 117 5.47 -4.44 -6.19
C ILE A 117 6.91 -4.26 -5.72
N GLU A 118 7.68 -5.34 -5.70
CA GLU A 118 9.09 -5.32 -5.30
C GLU A 118 9.92 -4.41 -6.22
N ARG A 119 9.70 -4.50 -7.53
CA ARG A 119 10.34 -3.60 -8.50
C ARG A 119 9.99 -2.14 -8.23
N LYS A 120 8.70 -1.84 -7.99
CA LYS A 120 8.26 -0.48 -7.68
C LYS A 120 8.90 0.05 -6.40
N LYS A 121 8.99 -0.79 -5.36
CA LYS A 121 9.62 -0.45 -4.09
C LYS A 121 11.10 -0.11 -4.28
N LYS A 122 11.85 -0.93 -5.02
CA LYS A 122 13.26 -0.67 -5.33
C LYS A 122 13.47 0.63 -6.11
N LEU A 123 12.57 0.93 -7.05
CA LEU A 123 12.63 2.19 -7.81
C LEU A 123 12.36 3.41 -6.90
N GLU A 124 11.44 3.29 -5.94
CA GLU A 124 11.15 4.37 -4.99
C GLU A 124 12.33 4.58 -4.02
N GLU A 125 12.90 3.50 -3.47
CA GLU A 125 14.10 3.55 -2.63
C GLU A 125 15.29 4.19 -3.38
N GLN A 126 15.47 3.86 -4.65
CA GLN A 126 16.51 4.47 -5.48
C GLN A 126 16.26 5.95 -5.72
N LYS A 127 15.00 6.35 -5.98
CA LYS A 127 14.61 7.76 -6.11
C LYS A 127 14.93 8.53 -4.82
N ASP A 128 14.54 7.99 -3.67
CA ASP A 128 14.78 8.61 -2.37
C ASP A 128 16.27 8.75 -2.08
N SER A 129 17.08 7.75 -2.43
CA SER A 129 18.54 7.83 -2.35
C SER A 129 19.10 8.96 -3.22
N TYR A 130 18.60 9.12 -4.44
CA TYR A 130 19.02 10.23 -5.31
C TYR A 130 18.63 11.60 -4.73
N VAL A 131 17.42 11.71 -4.18
CA VAL A 131 16.98 12.94 -3.50
C VAL A 131 17.89 13.28 -2.32
N GLN A 132 18.25 12.28 -1.50
CA GLN A 132 19.15 12.47 -0.37
C GLN A 132 20.55 12.93 -0.82
N MET A 133 21.12 12.29 -1.83
CA MET A 133 22.43 12.71 -2.38
C MET A 133 22.41 14.16 -2.89
N LEU A 134 21.33 14.57 -3.58
CA LEU A 134 21.21 15.93 -4.10
C LEU A 134 21.07 16.98 -2.99
N ILE A 135 20.34 16.68 -1.92
CA ILE A 135 20.01 17.62 -0.84
C ILE A 135 21.09 17.61 0.25
N GLU A 136 21.46 16.45 0.76
CA GLU A 136 22.32 16.33 1.95
C GLU A 136 23.80 16.28 1.59
N GLU A 137 24.15 15.52 0.53
CA GLU A 137 25.53 15.36 0.14
C GLU A 137 26.02 16.46 -0.83
N HIS A 138 25.10 17.26 -1.38
CA HIS A 138 25.38 18.22 -2.45
C HIS A 138 26.14 17.62 -3.64
N LYS A 139 25.76 16.40 -4.00
CA LYS A 139 26.33 15.64 -5.11
C LYS A 139 25.26 15.12 -6.05
N ALA A 140 25.56 15.16 -7.34
CA ALA A 140 24.70 14.50 -8.32
C ALA A 140 25.06 13.01 -8.40
N PRO A 141 24.07 12.08 -8.29
CA PRO A 141 24.26 10.70 -8.72
C PRO A 141 24.77 10.63 -10.16
N ALA A 142 25.60 9.65 -10.47
CA ALA A 142 26.17 9.49 -11.82
C ALA A 142 25.10 9.44 -12.93
N GLU A 143 23.98 8.80 -12.64
CA GLU A 143 22.84 8.68 -13.56
C GLU A 143 22.21 10.04 -13.86
N ILE A 144 22.09 10.92 -12.88
CA ILE A 144 21.60 12.29 -13.05
C ILE A 144 22.65 13.15 -13.75
N ALA A 145 23.91 13.06 -13.34
CA ALA A 145 25.00 13.84 -13.94
C ALA A 145 25.17 13.53 -15.43
N ASN A 146 25.14 12.27 -15.82
CA ASN A 146 25.28 11.84 -17.20
C ASN A 146 24.10 12.28 -18.09
N LYS A 147 22.93 12.52 -17.51
CA LYS A 147 21.70 12.93 -18.21
C LYS A 147 21.33 14.38 -17.94
N ALA A 148 22.18 15.18 -17.29
CA ALA A 148 21.83 16.51 -16.77
C ALA A 148 21.25 17.43 -17.86
N ILE A 149 21.81 17.46 -19.05
CA ILE A 149 21.31 18.27 -20.18
C ILE A 149 19.97 17.72 -20.69
N GLU A 150 19.85 16.41 -20.85
CA GLU A 150 18.62 15.76 -21.30
C GLU A 150 17.47 16.04 -20.34
N LEU A 151 17.72 15.94 -19.02
CA LEU A 151 16.75 16.24 -17.96
C LEU A 151 16.25 17.69 -17.99
N LEU A 152 17.03 18.65 -18.52
CA LEU A 152 16.62 20.04 -18.65
C LEU A 152 15.89 20.32 -19.97
N VAL A 153 16.32 19.71 -21.08
CA VAL A 153 15.83 20.05 -22.42
C VAL A 153 14.65 19.17 -22.85
N ARG A 154 14.73 17.87 -22.57
CA ARG A 154 13.70 16.87 -22.93
C ARG A 154 13.54 15.79 -21.84
N PRO A 155 13.08 16.17 -20.67
CA PRO A 155 12.98 15.22 -19.57
C PRO A 155 11.95 14.12 -19.85
N ASP A 156 12.36 12.87 -19.64
CA ASP A 156 11.38 11.81 -19.41
C ASP A 156 10.82 11.96 -17.99
N LYS A 157 9.61 12.51 -17.90
CA LYS A 157 8.93 12.77 -16.61
C LYS A 157 8.61 11.50 -15.80
N ASN A 158 8.70 10.32 -16.44
CA ASN A 158 8.50 9.03 -15.78
C ASN A 158 9.79 8.45 -15.23
N SER A 159 10.95 8.95 -15.67
CA SER A 159 12.26 8.49 -15.19
C SER A 159 12.46 8.81 -13.70
N ILE A 160 13.25 7.98 -13.04
CA ILE A 160 13.57 8.14 -11.61
C ILE A 160 14.43 9.40 -11.43
N GLU A 161 15.35 9.62 -12.35
CA GLU A 161 16.27 10.76 -12.34
C GLU A 161 15.51 12.08 -12.39
N TRP A 162 14.50 12.19 -13.28
CA TRP A 162 13.64 13.38 -13.34
C TRP A 162 12.83 13.58 -12.07
N LYS A 163 12.19 12.51 -11.57
CA LYS A 163 11.40 12.57 -10.34
C LYS A 163 12.24 12.98 -9.14
N ALA A 164 13.43 12.43 -8.99
CA ALA A 164 14.35 12.78 -7.92
C ALA A 164 14.83 14.24 -8.03
N LEU A 165 15.22 14.67 -9.22
CA LEU A 165 15.67 16.04 -9.48
C LEU A 165 14.56 17.05 -9.17
N ASN A 166 13.33 16.78 -9.63
CA ASN A 166 12.18 17.66 -9.40
C ASN A 166 11.83 17.72 -7.90
N GLU A 167 11.74 16.58 -7.23
CA GLU A 167 11.46 16.50 -5.80
C GLU A 167 12.52 17.22 -4.96
N ALA A 168 13.80 17.05 -5.27
CA ALA A 168 14.87 17.75 -4.59
C ALA A 168 14.81 19.27 -4.84
N SER A 169 14.50 19.69 -6.07
CA SER A 169 14.31 21.09 -6.43
C SER A 169 13.16 21.74 -5.68
N ASP A 170 12.03 21.05 -5.58
CA ASP A 170 10.85 21.51 -4.83
C ASP A 170 11.17 21.66 -3.32
N LYS A 171 11.86 20.68 -2.72
CA LYS A 171 12.26 20.70 -1.31
C LYS A 171 13.23 21.85 -1.00
N LEU A 172 14.13 22.16 -1.94
CA LEU A 172 15.10 23.27 -1.82
C LEU A 172 14.54 24.61 -2.31
N SER A 173 13.31 24.64 -2.82
CA SER A 173 12.66 25.82 -3.41
C SER A 173 13.55 26.47 -4.49
N CYS A 174 14.19 25.67 -5.32
CA CYS A 174 15.04 26.12 -6.40
C CYS A 174 14.66 25.47 -7.75
N MET A 175 15.13 26.06 -8.85
CA MET A 175 14.90 25.44 -10.17
C MET A 175 15.86 24.27 -10.41
N PRO A 176 15.44 23.22 -11.17
CA PRO A 176 16.30 22.08 -11.50
C PRO A 176 17.67 22.46 -12.08
N LEU A 177 17.70 23.46 -12.96
CA LEU A 177 18.96 23.99 -13.50
C LEU A 177 19.90 24.49 -12.41
N ARG A 178 19.35 25.24 -11.45
CA ARG A 178 20.14 25.78 -10.33
C ARG A 178 20.72 24.66 -9.46
N LEU A 179 19.90 23.67 -9.15
CA LEU A 179 20.35 22.51 -8.38
C LEU A 179 21.47 21.75 -9.11
N LEU A 180 21.32 21.47 -10.41
CA LEU A 180 22.36 20.79 -11.20
C LEU A 180 23.68 21.55 -11.28
N LEU A 181 23.63 22.88 -11.28
CA LEU A 181 24.84 23.74 -11.21
C LEU A 181 25.48 23.65 -9.82
N ASP A 182 24.68 23.71 -8.75
CA ASP A 182 25.16 23.72 -7.36
C ASP A 182 25.79 22.39 -6.96
N VAL A 183 25.26 21.25 -7.45
CA VAL A 183 25.82 19.91 -7.24
C VAL A 183 26.94 19.56 -8.25
N GLY A 184 27.30 20.46 -9.14
CA GLY A 184 28.39 20.28 -10.12
C GLY A 184 28.09 19.31 -11.28
N ALA A 185 26.82 18.94 -11.49
CA ALA A 185 26.41 18.10 -12.62
C ALA A 185 26.52 18.82 -13.98
N ILE A 186 26.44 20.14 -13.97
CA ILE A 186 26.63 20.98 -15.14
C ILE A 186 27.77 21.95 -14.83
N PRO A 187 28.76 22.12 -15.73
CA PRO A 187 29.84 23.09 -15.54
C PRO A 187 29.27 24.52 -15.48
N ASN A 188 29.70 25.28 -14.51
CA ASN A 188 29.31 26.69 -14.45
C ASN A 188 30.06 27.47 -15.51
N ALA A 189 29.38 27.84 -16.59
CA ALA A 189 29.96 28.57 -17.72
C ALA A 189 30.55 29.93 -17.34
N TRP A 190 30.18 30.50 -16.19
CA TRP A 190 30.70 31.78 -15.67
C TRP A 190 32.15 31.72 -15.15
N ARG A 191 32.71 30.55 -14.91
CA ARG A 191 34.11 30.41 -14.48
C ARG A 191 35.14 30.55 -15.61
N TRP A 192 34.69 30.66 -16.85
CA TRP A 192 35.57 30.74 -18.00
C TRP A 192 35.84 32.16 -18.50
N HIS A 193 35.31 33.17 -17.79
CA HIS A 193 35.48 34.58 -18.15
C HIS A 193 36.16 35.44 -17.05
N VAL A 194 37.11 34.86 -16.29
CA VAL A 194 38.00 35.63 -15.41
C VAL A 194 39.42 35.32 -15.80
#